data_16c4c29c1a2d1e97fe85e25e4e6d77fe
#
_entry.id   16c4c29c1a2d1e97fe85e25e4e6d77fe
#
_cell.length_a   1.000
_cell.length_b   1.000
_cell.length_c   1.000
_cell.angle_alpha   90.00
_cell.angle_beta   90.00
_cell.angle_gamma   90.00
#
_symmetry.space_group_name_H-M   'P 1'
#
loop_
_entity.id
_entity.type
_entity.pdbx_description
1 polymer ?
#
loop_
_entity_poly.entity_id
_entity_poly.type
_entity_poly.pdbx_seq_one_letter_code
_entity_poly.pdbx_strand_id
1 'polypeptide(L)'
;TVRLEIERAPWFELSGPAELTVDLAEGQVTSRYFRLKAVAPGRGMVTVRAFGSKMADAVRRQVEVVPDGRRVEQSVSGRIAPGGSHTLVIPPSALEGSARMFVKIHPGVFSQVVEGLDTMLQMPSGCFEQTSSTTYPNILALQYMRATGQNTPAIQMKAQQYIGLGYQRLLSFEVDGGGFEWFGNAPANTVLTAYGLLQFHDMSSVHEVDPAVIARTRQFLLRRQAPDGSWKPDPAFLHAESWGRTQDNELLPTAYVVWGLAASGLSSDALASAVKYIGDHWQSTHDPYTLAILANA
;
A
#
# COMPACT_ATOMS: atom_id res chain seq x y z
N THR A 1 36.52 -20.60 31.24
CA THR A 1 35.74 -19.59 31.98
C THR A 1 35.56 -18.34 31.15
N VAL A 2 34.37 -17.81 31.07
CA VAL A 2 34.02 -16.53 30.39
C VAL A 2 33.33 -15.65 31.43
N ARG A 3 33.78 -14.41 31.56
CA ARG A 3 33.15 -13.38 32.38
C ARG A 3 32.27 -12.50 31.51
N LEU A 4 31.01 -12.34 31.87
CA LEU A 4 30.05 -11.48 31.22
C LEU A 4 29.78 -10.25 32.08
N GLU A 5 29.78 -9.08 31.54
CA GLU A 5 29.55 -7.82 32.23
C GLU A 5 28.49 -6.98 31.50
N ILE A 6 27.49 -6.48 32.22
CA ILE A 6 26.53 -5.51 31.68
C ILE A 6 26.86 -4.10 32.20
N GLU A 7 26.97 -3.15 31.27
CA GLU A 7 27.20 -1.74 31.61
C GLU A 7 25.93 -1.12 32.20
N ARG A 8 26.05 -0.48 33.38
CA ARG A 8 24.92 0.22 34.03
C ARG A 8 24.55 1.47 33.24
N ALA A 9 23.25 1.74 33.15
CA ALA A 9 22.73 2.93 32.47
C ALA A 9 21.55 3.51 33.29
N PRO A 10 21.30 4.83 33.22
CA PRO A 10 20.31 5.50 34.09
C PRO A 10 18.86 5.16 33.75
N TRP A 11 18.58 4.54 32.62
CA TRP A 11 17.22 4.20 32.18
C TRP A 11 16.71 2.83 32.69
N PHE A 12 17.57 2.03 33.35
CA PHE A 12 17.16 0.76 33.94
C PHE A 12 17.89 0.48 35.27
N GLU A 13 17.25 -0.32 36.09
CA GLU A 13 17.80 -0.96 37.29
C GLU A 13 18.12 -2.43 36.99
N LEU A 14 19.23 -2.93 37.49
CA LEU A 14 19.58 -4.36 37.44
C LEU A 14 18.89 -5.11 38.58
N SER A 15 18.11 -6.14 38.28
CA SER A 15 17.55 -7.09 39.24
C SER A 15 18.48 -8.29 39.43
N GLY A 16 19.75 -8.03 39.74
CA GLY A 16 20.78 -9.06 39.90
C GLY A 16 22.19 -8.51 39.71
N PRO A 17 23.20 -9.38 39.67
CA PRO A 17 24.58 -8.97 39.51
C PRO A 17 24.84 -8.37 38.12
N ALA A 18 25.72 -7.36 38.05
CA ALA A 18 26.17 -6.79 36.81
C ALA A 18 27.24 -7.65 36.10
N GLU A 19 27.74 -8.64 36.77
CA GLU A 19 28.78 -9.56 36.32
C GLU A 19 28.34 -11.01 36.54
N LEU A 20 28.55 -11.87 35.53
CA LEU A 20 28.28 -13.30 35.57
C LEU A 20 29.50 -14.05 35.06
N THR A 21 29.85 -15.14 35.74
CA THR A 21 30.91 -16.03 35.28
C THR A 21 30.32 -17.34 34.81
N VAL A 22 30.80 -17.86 33.72
CA VAL A 22 30.32 -19.09 33.09
C VAL A 22 31.50 -19.95 32.67
N ASP A 23 31.52 -21.21 33.09
CA ASP A 23 32.44 -22.19 32.57
C ASP A 23 31.84 -22.91 31.38
N LEU A 24 32.59 -22.94 30.28
CA LEU A 24 32.20 -23.54 29.02
C LEU A 24 33.23 -24.59 28.61
N ALA A 25 32.77 -25.76 28.21
CA ALA A 25 33.56 -26.75 27.53
C ALA A 25 33.77 -26.34 26.05
N GLU A 26 34.71 -26.97 25.40
CA GLU A 26 34.99 -26.74 23.97
C GLU A 26 33.71 -27.08 23.13
N GLY A 27 33.30 -26.16 22.26
CA GLY A 27 32.11 -26.29 21.43
C GLY A 27 30.78 -26.11 22.18
N GLN A 28 30.79 -25.87 23.48
CA GLN A 28 29.56 -25.68 24.25
C GLN A 28 28.95 -24.29 24.00
N VAL A 29 27.62 -24.29 23.78
CA VAL A 29 26.80 -23.05 23.67
C VAL A 29 25.87 -23.00 24.89
N THR A 30 25.77 -21.82 25.51
CA THR A 30 24.86 -21.57 26.63
C THR A 30 24.28 -20.17 26.58
N SER A 31 23.14 -19.95 27.23
CA SER A 31 22.50 -18.65 27.39
C SER A 31 22.59 -18.19 28.84
N ARG A 32 22.83 -16.89 29.03
CA ARG A 32 22.77 -16.23 30.34
C ARG A 32 21.91 -14.98 30.23
N TYR A 33 21.26 -14.59 31.32
CA TYR A 33 20.28 -13.52 31.31
C TYR A 33 20.65 -12.46 32.35
N PHE A 34 20.65 -11.21 31.95
CA PHE A 34 20.62 -10.06 32.84
C PHE A 34 19.15 -9.60 32.96
N ARG A 35 18.62 -9.50 34.15
CA ARG A 35 17.27 -8.99 34.40
C ARG A 35 17.32 -7.49 34.60
N LEU A 36 16.60 -6.75 33.72
CA LEU A 36 16.54 -5.30 33.75
C LEU A 36 15.11 -4.86 34.08
N LYS A 37 14.99 -3.83 34.93
CA LYS A 37 13.73 -3.13 35.18
C LYS A 37 13.88 -1.73 34.59
N ALA A 38 13.11 -1.42 33.54
CA ALA A 38 13.06 -0.08 32.99
C ALA A 38 12.46 0.91 33.99
N VAL A 39 13.07 2.08 34.15
CA VAL A 39 12.64 3.12 35.08
C VAL A 39 12.02 4.34 34.41
N ALA A 40 12.20 4.47 33.07
CA ALA A 40 11.61 5.55 32.32
C ALA A 40 11.40 5.11 30.85
N PRO A 41 10.32 5.60 30.19
CA PRO A 41 10.14 5.41 28.77
C PRO A 41 11.19 6.22 27.97
N GLY A 42 11.58 5.71 26.78
CA GLY A 42 12.54 6.37 25.91
C GLY A 42 13.49 5.39 25.23
N ARG A 43 14.52 5.92 24.59
CA ARG A 43 15.55 5.12 23.93
C ARG A 43 16.80 5.07 24.79
N GLY A 44 17.27 3.85 25.07
CA GLY A 44 18.48 3.60 25.82
C GLY A 44 19.43 2.66 25.11
N MET A 45 20.68 2.63 25.55
CA MET A 45 21.68 1.68 25.05
C MET A 45 21.94 0.62 26.11
N VAL A 46 22.00 -0.65 25.68
CA VAL A 46 22.52 -1.77 26.48
C VAL A 46 23.82 -2.20 25.89
N THR A 47 24.83 -2.29 26.73
CA THR A 47 26.16 -2.83 26.37
C THR A 47 26.44 -4.04 27.24
N VAL A 48 26.75 -5.18 26.62
CA VAL A 48 27.22 -6.38 27.32
C VAL A 48 28.60 -6.71 26.75
N ARG A 49 29.54 -6.96 27.65
CA ARG A 49 30.92 -7.39 27.33
C ARG A 49 31.14 -8.82 27.79
N ALA A 50 31.89 -9.57 27.02
CA ALA A 50 32.32 -10.92 27.34
C ALA A 50 33.85 -11.00 27.33
N PHE A 51 34.42 -11.53 28.39
CA PHE A 51 35.86 -11.67 28.55
C PHE A 51 36.21 -13.15 28.72
N GLY A 52 36.86 -13.73 27.74
CA GLY A 52 37.44 -15.05 27.80
C GLY A 52 38.95 -14.98 28.10
N SER A 53 39.61 -16.12 28.23
CA SER A 53 41.06 -16.21 28.50
C SER A 53 41.91 -15.73 27.35
N LYS A 54 41.43 -15.77 26.10
CA LYS A 54 42.19 -15.41 24.88
C LYS A 54 41.52 -14.31 24.07
N MET A 55 40.22 -14.10 24.21
CA MET A 55 39.46 -13.15 23.41
C MET A 55 38.40 -12.43 24.27
N ALA A 56 38.08 -11.22 23.85
CA ALA A 56 36.97 -10.46 24.41
C ALA A 56 36.03 -9.99 23.26
N ASP A 57 34.75 -9.86 23.55
CA ASP A 57 33.76 -9.34 22.62
C ASP A 57 32.78 -8.43 23.34
N ALA A 58 32.08 -7.57 22.59
CA ALA A 58 31.09 -6.68 23.14
C ALA A 58 29.90 -6.50 22.17
N VAL A 59 28.71 -6.51 22.74
CA VAL A 59 27.48 -6.21 22.01
C VAL A 59 26.85 -4.96 22.58
N ARG A 60 26.58 -3.98 21.71
CA ARG A 60 25.84 -2.75 22.05
C ARG A 60 24.56 -2.70 21.24
N ARG A 61 23.41 -2.58 21.93
CA ARG A 61 22.11 -2.53 21.29
C ARG A 61 21.28 -1.35 21.79
N GLN A 62 20.58 -0.69 20.88
CA GLN A 62 19.55 0.26 21.25
C GLN A 62 18.28 -0.47 21.63
N VAL A 63 17.71 -0.10 22.77
CA VAL A 63 16.42 -0.62 23.27
C VAL A 63 15.47 0.56 23.39
N GLU A 64 14.25 0.39 22.92
CA GLU A 64 13.17 1.35 23.09
C GLU A 64 12.24 0.86 24.21
N VAL A 65 12.12 1.65 25.26
CA VAL A 65 11.18 1.42 26.37
C VAL A 65 9.90 2.19 26.05
N VAL A 66 8.82 1.47 25.80
CA VAL A 66 7.50 2.06 25.57
C VAL A 66 6.66 2.02 26.82
N PRO A 67 5.76 3.00 27.03
CA PRO A 67 4.81 2.96 28.14
C PRO A 67 3.90 1.73 28.06
N ASP A 68 3.68 1.07 29.18
CA ASP A 68 2.70 0.00 29.33
C ASP A 68 1.32 0.64 29.60
N GLY A 69 0.67 1.10 28.54
CA GLY A 69 -0.61 1.79 28.63
C GLY A 69 -1.30 1.91 27.27
N ARG A 70 -2.56 2.36 27.30
CA ARG A 70 -3.32 2.63 26.09
C ARG A 70 -2.84 3.93 25.45
N ARG A 71 -2.44 3.88 24.17
CA ARG A 71 -2.14 5.07 23.39
C ARG A 71 -3.43 5.86 23.12
N VAL A 72 -3.43 7.14 23.46
CA VAL A 72 -4.50 8.09 23.16
C VAL A 72 -3.96 9.15 22.23
N GLU A 73 -4.62 9.37 21.12
CA GLU A 73 -4.28 10.41 20.16
C GLU A 73 -5.37 11.49 20.17
N GLN A 74 -4.96 12.74 20.22
CA GLN A 74 -5.81 13.89 20.00
C GLN A 74 -5.26 14.67 18.80
N SER A 75 -6.13 14.97 17.84
CA SER A 75 -5.77 15.74 16.64
C SER A 75 -6.68 16.96 16.55
N VAL A 76 -6.08 18.11 16.32
CA VAL A 76 -6.79 19.36 16.03
C VAL A 76 -6.28 19.86 14.69
N SER A 77 -7.19 20.06 13.74
CA SER A 77 -6.88 20.56 12.40
C SER A 77 -7.70 21.82 12.12
N GLY A 78 -7.11 22.78 11.42
CA GLY A 78 -7.79 24.01 11.07
C GLY A 78 -6.93 24.96 10.26
N ARG A 79 -7.51 26.07 9.82
CA ARG A 79 -6.74 27.16 9.22
C ARG A 79 -6.09 27.99 10.32
N ILE A 80 -4.84 28.37 10.11
CA ILE A 80 -4.14 29.31 10.99
C ILE A 80 -4.70 30.70 10.70
N ALA A 81 -5.45 31.25 11.67
CA ALA A 81 -5.81 32.65 11.66
C ALA A 81 -4.73 33.47 12.42
N PRO A 82 -4.49 34.74 12.10
CA PRO A 82 -3.60 35.57 12.88
C PRO A 82 -4.00 35.58 14.37
N GLY A 83 -3.07 35.20 15.26
CA GLY A 83 -3.32 35.13 16.69
C GLY A 83 -4.13 33.88 17.15
N GLY A 84 -4.36 32.90 16.27
CA GLY A 84 -5.04 31.64 16.63
C GLY A 84 -4.23 30.82 17.64
N SER A 85 -4.91 30.27 18.64
CA SER A 85 -4.33 29.35 19.63
C SER A 85 -5.18 28.07 19.73
N HIS A 86 -4.52 26.97 20.01
CA HIS A 86 -5.17 25.69 20.32
C HIS A 86 -4.66 25.18 21.65
N THR A 87 -5.57 24.73 22.50
CA THR A 87 -5.23 24.15 23.78
C THR A 87 -5.36 22.62 23.68
N LEU A 88 -4.27 21.91 23.95
CA LEU A 88 -4.26 20.46 24.11
C LEU A 88 -4.15 20.15 25.60
N VAL A 89 -5.06 19.33 26.11
CA VAL A 89 -5.06 18.91 27.51
C VAL A 89 -4.46 17.52 27.61
N ILE A 90 -3.34 17.40 28.34
CA ILE A 90 -2.77 16.11 28.70
C ILE A 90 -3.52 15.63 29.94
N PRO A 91 -4.22 14.47 29.89
CA PRO A 91 -4.97 13.98 31.04
C PRO A 91 -4.04 13.72 32.25
N PRO A 92 -4.49 13.97 33.49
CA PRO A 92 -3.70 13.66 34.69
C PRO A 92 -3.32 12.17 34.83
N SER A 93 -4.07 11.28 34.14
CA SER A 93 -3.81 9.84 34.09
C SER A 93 -2.73 9.46 33.05
N ALA A 94 -2.20 10.40 32.28
CA ALA A 94 -1.12 10.12 31.36
C ALA A 94 0.16 9.75 32.10
N LEU A 95 0.87 8.76 31.60
CA LEU A 95 2.17 8.38 32.14
C LEU A 95 3.17 9.53 31.94
N GLU A 96 3.88 9.88 33.02
CA GLU A 96 4.87 10.95 32.97
C GLU A 96 5.92 10.69 31.89
N GLY A 97 6.25 11.71 31.08
CA GLY A 97 7.20 11.60 29.98
C GLY A 97 6.69 10.85 28.73
N SER A 98 5.43 10.35 28.72
CA SER A 98 4.87 9.64 27.56
C SER A 98 4.23 10.53 26.50
N ALA A 99 3.89 11.77 26.87
CA ALA A 99 3.23 12.70 25.96
C ALA A 99 4.19 13.18 24.86
N ARG A 100 3.72 13.14 23.61
CA ARG A 100 4.43 13.69 22.45
C ARG A 100 3.48 14.59 21.70
N MET A 101 3.93 15.77 21.30
CA MET A 101 3.18 16.72 20.50
C MET A 101 3.87 16.88 19.14
N PHE A 102 3.07 16.81 18.06
CA PHE A 102 3.50 17.09 16.71
C PHE A 102 2.72 18.27 16.18
N VAL A 103 3.40 19.26 15.63
CA VAL A 103 2.79 20.40 14.96
C VAL A 103 3.20 20.34 13.49
N LYS A 104 2.21 20.24 12.59
CA LYS A 104 2.41 20.32 11.15
C LYS A 104 1.80 21.61 10.63
N ILE A 105 2.61 22.40 9.94
CA ILE A 105 2.18 23.65 9.33
C ILE A 105 2.33 23.51 7.82
N HIS A 106 1.20 23.61 7.11
CA HIS A 106 1.17 23.56 5.66
C HIS A 106 1.01 25.00 5.14
N PRO A 107 1.97 25.58 4.39
CA PRO A 107 1.89 26.93 3.86
C PRO A 107 0.76 27.12 2.83
N GLY A 108 0.13 26.05 2.38
CA GLY A 108 -1.02 26.04 1.48
C GLY A 108 -1.65 24.66 1.34
N VAL A 109 -2.85 24.60 0.78
CA VAL A 109 -3.56 23.34 0.52
C VAL A 109 -2.69 22.38 -0.28
N PHE A 110 -1.88 22.92 -1.17
CA PHE A 110 -1.00 22.14 -2.03
C PHE A 110 0.07 21.33 -1.25
N SER A 111 0.73 21.94 -0.28
CA SER A 111 1.73 21.24 0.55
C SER A 111 1.12 20.10 1.35
N GLN A 112 -0.16 20.22 1.73
CA GLN A 112 -0.91 19.16 2.36
C GLN A 112 -1.20 18.00 1.38
N VAL A 113 -1.54 18.33 0.13
CA VAL A 113 -1.75 17.33 -0.93
C VAL A 113 -0.46 16.56 -1.22
N VAL A 114 0.69 17.25 -1.36
CA VAL A 114 1.99 16.60 -1.63
C VAL A 114 2.40 15.64 -0.50
N GLU A 115 2.22 16.05 0.76
CA GLU A 115 2.48 15.15 1.90
C GLU A 115 1.53 13.93 1.89
N GLY A 116 0.26 14.14 1.53
CA GLY A 116 -0.72 13.07 1.34
C GLY A 116 -0.27 12.07 0.26
N LEU A 117 0.24 12.56 -0.86
CA LEU A 117 0.73 11.73 -1.96
C LEU A 117 1.88 10.81 -1.53
N ASP A 118 2.85 11.31 -0.74
CA ASP A 118 3.95 10.46 -0.25
C ASP A 118 3.44 9.31 0.63
N THR A 119 2.44 9.57 1.46
CA THR A 119 1.82 8.53 2.30
C THR A 119 0.98 7.53 1.51
N MET A 120 0.50 7.91 0.32
CA MET A 120 -0.23 7.01 -0.58
C MET A 120 0.69 6.05 -1.35
N LEU A 121 1.98 6.41 -1.52
CA LEU A 121 2.92 5.57 -2.26
C LEU A 121 3.23 4.30 -1.48
N GLN A 122 2.73 3.17 -1.98
CA GLN A 122 2.90 1.86 -1.40
C GLN A 122 3.57 0.89 -2.36
N MET A 123 4.39 -0.02 -1.81
CA MET A 123 5.02 -1.08 -2.58
C MET A 123 3.98 -2.11 -3.00
N PRO A 124 3.84 -2.41 -4.30
CA PRO A 124 2.88 -3.39 -4.78
C PRO A 124 3.18 -4.80 -4.30
N SER A 125 2.12 -5.51 -3.88
CA SER A 125 2.22 -6.90 -3.42
C SER A 125 0.88 -7.63 -3.57
N GLY A 126 0.87 -8.94 -3.32
CA GLY A 126 -0.35 -9.75 -3.34
C GLY A 126 -0.75 -10.22 -4.74
N CYS A 127 -2.03 -10.54 -4.94
CA CYS A 127 -2.62 -10.95 -6.20
C CYS A 127 -2.76 -9.77 -7.18
N PHE A 128 -3.33 -10.01 -8.38
CA PHE A 128 -3.56 -8.94 -9.38
C PHE A 128 -4.33 -7.77 -8.78
N GLU A 129 -5.46 -8.03 -8.11
CA GLU A 129 -6.31 -6.99 -7.51
C GLU A 129 -5.54 -6.14 -6.48
N GLN A 130 -4.83 -6.79 -5.55
CA GLN A 130 -4.05 -6.11 -4.51
C GLN A 130 -2.88 -5.33 -5.10
N THR A 131 -2.18 -5.93 -6.07
CA THR A 131 -1.10 -5.26 -6.81
C THR A 131 -1.63 -4.03 -7.56
N SER A 132 -2.81 -4.16 -8.21
CA SER A 132 -3.47 -3.04 -8.89
C SER A 132 -3.87 -1.93 -7.91
N SER A 133 -4.49 -2.28 -6.78
CA SER A 133 -4.94 -1.32 -5.76
C SER A 133 -3.80 -0.50 -5.16
N THR A 134 -2.59 -1.02 -5.17
CA THR A 134 -1.39 -0.30 -4.70
C THR A 134 -0.65 0.41 -5.82
N THR A 135 -0.63 -0.16 -7.03
CA THR A 135 0.09 0.43 -8.17
C THR A 135 -0.67 1.62 -8.79
N TYR A 136 -1.99 1.53 -8.90
CA TYR A 136 -2.78 2.57 -9.55
C TYR A 136 -2.71 3.93 -8.83
N PRO A 137 -2.83 4.03 -7.50
CA PRO A 137 -2.57 5.28 -6.79
C PRO A 137 -1.18 5.86 -7.05
N ASN A 138 -0.14 5.03 -7.17
CA ASN A 138 1.20 5.49 -7.52
C ASN A 138 1.25 6.14 -8.91
N ILE A 139 0.52 5.57 -9.89
CA ILE A 139 0.40 6.12 -11.25
C ILE A 139 -0.28 7.50 -11.19
N LEU A 140 -1.45 7.58 -10.56
CA LEU A 140 -2.25 8.81 -10.46
C LEU A 140 -1.48 9.91 -9.70
N ALA A 141 -0.76 9.56 -8.64
CA ALA A 141 0.09 10.50 -7.91
C ALA A 141 1.19 11.07 -8.81
N LEU A 142 1.85 10.23 -9.61
CA LEU A 142 2.91 10.68 -10.51
C LEU A 142 2.37 11.50 -11.68
N GLN A 143 1.21 11.13 -12.24
CA GLN A 143 0.50 11.94 -13.25
C GLN A 143 0.17 13.34 -12.70
N TYR A 144 -0.41 13.41 -11.50
CA TYR A 144 -0.74 14.67 -10.84
C TYR A 144 0.48 15.55 -10.61
N MET A 145 1.57 14.98 -10.08
CA MET A 145 2.82 15.72 -9.86
C MET A 145 3.39 16.27 -11.16
N ARG A 146 3.36 15.50 -12.26
CA ARG A 146 3.81 15.97 -13.58
C ARG A 146 2.91 17.09 -14.13
N ALA A 147 1.60 16.92 -14.03
CA ALA A 147 0.63 17.91 -14.54
C ALA A 147 0.70 19.25 -13.79
N THR A 148 1.02 19.22 -12.49
CA THR A 148 1.12 20.43 -11.65
C THR A 148 2.53 21.04 -11.62
N GLY A 149 3.53 20.39 -12.24
CA GLY A 149 4.93 20.83 -12.20
C GLY A 149 5.59 20.74 -10.83
N GLN A 150 4.99 20.00 -9.90
CA GLN A 150 5.39 19.96 -8.50
C GLN A 150 6.07 18.63 -8.17
N ASN A 151 7.25 18.45 -8.73
CA ASN A 151 8.02 17.24 -8.54
C ASN A 151 9.00 17.37 -7.37
N THR A 152 8.82 16.55 -6.34
CA THR A 152 9.86 16.26 -5.37
C THR A 152 10.66 15.07 -5.91
N PRO A 153 11.95 15.21 -6.25
CA PRO A 153 12.72 14.15 -6.90
C PRO A 153 12.68 12.80 -6.15
N ALA A 154 12.72 12.85 -4.81
CA ALA A 154 12.67 11.64 -3.98
C ALA A 154 11.31 10.91 -4.12
N ILE A 155 10.20 11.65 -4.11
CA ILE A 155 8.84 11.09 -4.27
C ILE A 155 8.68 10.53 -5.69
N GLN A 156 9.15 11.25 -6.69
CA GLN A 156 9.11 10.80 -8.08
C GLN A 156 9.88 9.49 -8.29
N MET A 157 11.10 9.40 -7.76
CA MET A 157 11.91 8.18 -7.85
C MET A 157 11.22 6.99 -7.17
N LYS A 158 10.68 7.19 -5.98
CA LYS A 158 9.93 6.16 -5.24
C LYS A 158 8.69 5.70 -6.02
N ALA A 159 7.91 6.64 -6.57
CA ALA A 159 6.74 6.33 -7.38
C ALA A 159 7.12 5.52 -8.63
N GLN A 160 8.14 5.96 -9.37
CA GLN A 160 8.63 5.25 -10.55
C GLN A 160 9.11 3.83 -10.24
N GLN A 161 9.85 3.66 -9.13
CA GLN A 161 10.29 2.34 -8.66
C GLN A 161 9.09 1.42 -8.38
N TYR A 162 8.09 1.91 -7.64
CA TYR A 162 6.92 1.12 -7.29
C TYR A 162 6.03 0.82 -8.50
N ILE A 163 5.88 1.76 -9.42
CA ILE A 163 5.17 1.53 -10.70
C ILE A 163 5.86 0.44 -11.49
N GLY A 164 7.19 0.48 -11.64
CA GLY A 164 7.95 -0.55 -12.34
C GLY A 164 7.80 -1.95 -11.73
N LEU A 165 7.90 -2.05 -10.40
CA LEU A 165 7.65 -3.31 -9.68
C LEU A 165 6.21 -3.80 -9.85
N GLY A 166 5.24 -2.88 -9.78
CA GLY A 166 3.83 -3.17 -10.00
C GLY A 166 3.57 -3.67 -11.43
N TYR A 167 4.15 -3.04 -12.43
CA TYR A 167 4.03 -3.45 -13.83
C TYR A 167 4.53 -4.87 -14.06
N GLN A 168 5.76 -5.18 -13.61
CA GLN A 168 6.31 -6.52 -13.74
C GLN A 168 5.45 -7.57 -13.04
N ARG A 169 4.95 -7.24 -11.85
CA ARG A 169 4.10 -8.16 -11.10
C ARG A 169 2.74 -8.36 -11.76
N LEU A 170 2.11 -7.30 -12.27
CA LEU A 170 0.82 -7.40 -12.98
C LEU A 170 0.94 -8.30 -14.21
N LEU A 171 2.02 -8.20 -14.98
CA LEU A 171 2.26 -9.07 -16.12
C LEU A 171 2.37 -10.56 -15.75
N SER A 172 2.83 -10.88 -14.53
CA SER A 172 2.91 -12.28 -14.08
C SER A 172 1.56 -12.95 -13.86
N PHE A 173 0.47 -12.19 -13.86
CA PHE A 173 -0.91 -12.68 -13.73
C PHE A 173 -1.64 -12.79 -15.07
N GLU A 174 -0.93 -12.56 -16.19
CA GLU A 174 -1.49 -12.72 -17.51
C GLU A 174 -1.76 -14.19 -17.81
N VAL A 175 -2.93 -14.45 -18.37
CA VAL A 175 -3.35 -15.75 -18.85
C VAL A 175 -3.22 -15.78 -20.38
N ASP A 176 -2.99 -16.94 -20.95
CA ASP A 176 -2.88 -17.10 -22.40
C ASP A 176 -4.04 -16.44 -23.15
N GLY A 177 -3.69 -15.61 -24.12
CA GLY A 177 -4.64 -14.85 -24.92
C GLY A 177 -4.85 -13.41 -24.48
N GLY A 178 -4.13 -12.88 -23.47
CA GLY A 178 -4.07 -11.46 -23.10
C GLY A 178 -5.08 -11.01 -22.06
N GLY A 179 -5.75 -11.94 -21.37
CA GLY A 179 -6.58 -11.66 -20.20
C GLY A 179 -5.81 -11.83 -18.89
N PHE A 180 -6.40 -11.37 -17.78
CA PHE A 180 -5.79 -11.43 -16.45
C PHE A 180 -6.70 -12.17 -15.46
N GLU A 181 -6.07 -12.83 -14.51
CA GLU A 181 -6.71 -13.50 -13.39
C GLU A 181 -5.93 -13.19 -12.10
N TRP A 182 -6.54 -13.37 -10.92
CA TRP A 182 -5.97 -12.97 -9.62
C TRP A 182 -4.57 -13.53 -9.36
N PHE A 183 -4.31 -14.76 -9.81
CA PHE A 183 -3.05 -15.48 -9.59
C PHE A 183 -2.38 -15.95 -10.90
N GLY A 184 -2.95 -15.57 -12.07
CA GLY A 184 -2.46 -15.99 -13.38
C GLY A 184 -2.91 -17.38 -13.80
N ASN A 185 -3.98 -17.91 -13.22
CA ASN A 185 -4.55 -19.21 -13.57
C ASN A 185 -5.74 -19.04 -14.51
N ALA A 186 -5.80 -19.86 -15.58
CA ALA A 186 -6.97 -19.86 -16.47
C ALA A 186 -8.24 -20.36 -15.76
N PRO A 187 -9.42 -19.80 -16.08
CA PRO A 187 -9.70 -18.79 -17.08
C PRO A 187 -9.48 -17.36 -16.58
N ALA A 188 -9.12 -16.44 -17.48
CA ALA A 188 -9.04 -15.01 -17.17
C ALA A 188 -10.43 -14.41 -16.86
N ASN A 189 -10.45 -13.40 -15.98
CA ASN A 189 -11.65 -12.67 -15.60
C ASN A 189 -11.81 -11.40 -16.45
N THR A 190 -13.00 -11.16 -16.99
CA THR A 190 -13.30 -10.07 -17.92
C THR A 190 -13.19 -8.69 -17.25
N VAL A 191 -13.81 -8.51 -16.08
CA VAL A 191 -13.81 -7.22 -15.38
C VAL A 191 -12.43 -6.90 -14.84
N LEU A 192 -11.73 -7.90 -14.27
CA LEU A 192 -10.36 -7.74 -13.81
C LEU A 192 -9.42 -7.34 -14.97
N THR A 193 -9.63 -7.95 -16.14
CA THR A 193 -8.88 -7.63 -17.38
C THR A 193 -9.19 -6.21 -17.86
N ALA A 194 -10.45 -5.78 -17.82
CA ALA A 194 -10.83 -4.41 -18.19
C ALA A 194 -10.22 -3.37 -17.23
N TYR A 195 -10.22 -3.65 -15.94
CA TYR A 195 -9.53 -2.82 -14.94
C TYR A 195 -8.01 -2.74 -15.18
N GLY A 196 -7.41 -3.88 -15.54
CA GLY A 196 -5.99 -3.93 -15.93
C GLY A 196 -5.71 -3.09 -17.17
N LEU A 197 -6.58 -3.13 -18.18
CA LEU A 197 -6.45 -2.32 -19.40
C LEU A 197 -6.42 -0.82 -19.08
N LEU A 198 -7.35 -0.33 -18.25
CA LEU A 198 -7.35 1.06 -17.77
C LEU A 198 -6.03 1.41 -17.11
N GLN A 199 -5.58 0.56 -16.20
CA GLN A 199 -4.35 0.78 -15.46
C GLN A 199 -3.11 0.81 -16.36
N PHE A 200 -2.97 -0.11 -17.33
CA PHE A 200 -1.84 -0.13 -18.28
C PHE A 200 -1.88 1.09 -19.18
N HIS A 201 -3.06 1.52 -19.62
CA HIS A 201 -3.21 2.73 -20.41
C HIS A 201 -2.73 3.96 -19.63
N ASP A 202 -3.24 4.18 -18.42
CA ASP A 202 -2.85 5.33 -17.60
C ASP A 202 -1.38 5.27 -17.19
N MET A 203 -0.88 4.07 -16.90
CA MET A 203 0.54 3.82 -16.62
C MET A 203 1.43 4.27 -17.77
N SER A 204 1.01 4.09 -19.03
CA SER A 204 1.81 4.45 -20.21
C SER A 204 2.16 5.95 -20.28
N SER A 205 1.44 6.81 -19.60
CA SER A 205 1.72 8.25 -19.50
C SER A 205 2.89 8.59 -18.56
N VAL A 206 3.25 7.69 -17.64
CA VAL A 206 4.26 7.92 -16.60
C VAL A 206 5.36 6.87 -16.57
N HIS A 207 5.16 5.72 -17.20
CA HIS A 207 6.07 4.57 -17.27
C HIS A 207 6.04 3.94 -18.64
N GLU A 208 7.13 3.28 -19.04
CA GLU A 208 7.18 2.55 -20.30
C GLU A 208 6.35 1.25 -20.17
N VAL A 209 5.27 1.15 -20.95
CA VAL A 209 4.40 -0.02 -21.05
C VAL A 209 4.49 -0.57 -22.46
N ASP A 210 4.75 -1.87 -22.59
CA ASP A 210 4.77 -2.54 -23.90
C ASP A 210 3.41 -2.38 -24.60
N PRO A 211 3.34 -1.72 -25.77
CA PRO A 211 2.08 -1.55 -26.50
C PRO A 211 1.38 -2.87 -26.86
N ALA A 212 2.16 -3.96 -26.99
CA ALA A 212 1.60 -5.28 -27.26
C ALA A 212 0.75 -5.81 -26.10
N VAL A 213 1.04 -5.43 -24.84
CA VAL A 213 0.19 -5.75 -23.69
C VAL A 213 -1.19 -5.14 -23.87
N ILE A 214 -1.24 -3.83 -24.14
CA ILE A 214 -2.51 -3.11 -24.36
C ILE A 214 -3.27 -3.70 -25.54
N ALA A 215 -2.57 -3.98 -26.64
CA ALA A 215 -3.20 -4.51 -27.86
C ALA A 215 -3.84 -5.90 -27.64
N ARG A 216 -3.11 -6.86 -27.03
CA ARG A 216 -3.65 -8.20 -26.80
C ARG A 216 -4.74 -8.23 -25.73
N THR A 217 -4.65 -7.34 -24.72
CA THR A 217 -5.70 -7.19 -23.69
C THR A 217 -7.00 -6.65 -24.31
N ARG A 218 -6.93 -5.64 -25.19
CA ARG A 218 -8.08 -5.18 -25.98
C ARG A 218 -8.70 -6.32 -26.80
N GLN A 219 -7.88 -7.07 -27.50
CA GLN A 219 -8.35 -8.19 -28.33
C GLN A 219 -9.01 -9.28 -27.49
N PHE A 220 -8.47 -9.57 -26.30
CA PHE A 220 -9.11 -10.52 -25.36
C PHE A 220 -10.52 -10.08 -25.01
N LEU A 221 -10.71 -8.81 -24.62
CA LEU A 221 -12.01 -8.27 -24.27
C LEU A 221 -12.99 -8.29 -25.45
N LEU A 222 -12.54 -7.86 -26.65
CA LEU A 222 -13.37 -7.86 -27.85
C LEU A 222 -13.86 -9.26 -28.25
N ARG A 223 -13.02 -10.30 -28.10
CA ARG A 223 -13.42 -11.69 -28.41
C ARG A 223 -14.49 -12.23 -27.47
N ARG A 224 -14.69 -11.62 -26.30
CA ARG A 224 -15.69 -12.04 -25.30
C ARG A 224 -16.99 -11.28 -25.38
N GLN A 225 -17.10 -10.32 -26.32
CA GLN A 225 -18.34 -9.57 -26.52
C GLN A 225 -19.45 -10.49 -27.03
N ALA A 226 -20.62 -10.41 -26.42
CA ALA A 226 -21.82 -11.09 -26.89
C ALA A 226 -22.42 -10.40 -28.11
N PRO A 227 -23.27 -11.10 -28.91
CA PRO A 227 -23.88 -10.52 -30.13
C PRO A 227 -24.75 -9.29 -29.88
N ASP A 228 -25.28 -9.13 -28.68
CA ASP A 228 -26.07 -7.96 -28.26
C ASP A 228 -25.21 -6.75 -27.83
N GLY A 229 -23.90 -6.88 -27.87
CA GLY A 229 -22.94 -5.85 -27.46
C GLY A 229 -22.50 -5.90 -26.00
N SER A 230 -23.06 -6.80 -25.20
CA SER A 230 -22.73 -6.93 -23.76
C SER A 230 -21.52 -7.82 -23.49
N TRP A 231 -21.05 -7.79 -22.24
CA TRP A 231 -20.15 -8.81 -21.67
C TRP A 231 -20.85 -9.49 -20.50
N LYS A 232 -20.84 -10.80 -20.54
CA LYS A 232 -21.47 -11.63 -19.48
C LYS A 232 -20.56 -11.71 -18.26
N PRO A 233 -21.14 -11.82 -17.06
CA PRO A 233 -20.41 -12.14 -15.85
C PRO A 233 -19.57 -13.42 -16.02
N ASP A 234 -18.37 -13.42 -15.45
CA ASP A 234 -17.54 -14.63 -15.43
C ASP A 234 -18.03 -15.59 -14.34
N PRO A 235 -18.07 -16.90 -14.60
CA PRO A 235 -18.56 -17.90 -13.63
C PRO A 235 -17.63 -18.04 -12.42
N ALA A 236 -16.35 -17.67 -12.55
CA ALA A 236 -15.36 -17.73 -11.48
C ALA A 236 -14.93 -16.32 -11.09
N PHE A 237 -15.03 -16.00 -9.80
CA PHE A 237 -14.55 -14.75 -9.21
C PHE A 237 -14.14 -14.98 -7.76
N LEU A 238 -13.26 -14.11 -7.25
CA LEU A 238 -12.82 -14.10 -5.87
C LEU A 238 -13.36 -12.85 -5.16
N HIS A 239 -13.37 -12.89 -3.82
CA HIS A 239 -13.77 -11.75 -2.99
C HIS A 239 -15.19 -11.25 -3.30
N ALA A 240 -16.19 -12.09 -2.95
CA ALA A 240 -17.60 -11.81 -3.21
C ALA A 240 -18.07 -10.45 -2.65
N GLU A 241 -17.47 -9.97 -1.57
CA GLU A 241 -17.69 -8.65 -0.98
C GLU A 241 -17.30 -7.50 -1.91
N SER A 242 -16.29 -7.69 -2.76
CA SER A 242 -15.81 -6.68 -3.71
C SER A 242 -16.38 -6.89 -5.11
N TRP A 243 -16.43 -8.13 -5.59
CA TRP A 243 -16.71 -8.49 -6.98
C TRP A 243 -18.09 -9.11 -7.19
N GLY A 244 -18.82 -9.45 -6.13
CA GLY A 244 -20.15 -10.08 -6.23
C GLY A 244 -21.15 -9.29 -7.08
N ARG A 245 -21.09 -7.96 -7.03
CA ARG A 245 -21.94 -7.07 -7.85
C ARG A 245 -21.79 -7.27 -9.36
N THR A 246 -20.60 -7.72 -9.82
CA THR A 246 -20.36 -8.00 -11.23
C THR A 246 -21.09 -9.25 -11.73
N GLN A 247 -21.74 -10.00 -10.81
CA GLN A 247 -22.47 -11.21 -11.09
C GLN A 247 -23.97 -11.00 -11.23
N ASP A 248 -24.50 -9.81 -10.83
CA ASP A 248 -25.94 -9.56 -10.78
C ASP A 248 -26.58 -9.50 -12.18
N ASN A 249 -25.85 -8.92 -13.14
CA ASN A 249 -26.27 -8.80 -14.54
C ASN A 249 -25.08 -8.42 -15.44
N GLU A 250 -25.34 -8.29 -16.76
CA GLU A 250 -24.32 -7.94 -17.75
C GLU A 250 -23.97 -6.44 -17.77
N LEU A 251 -24.78 -5.58 -17.14
CA LEU A 251 -24.66 -4.12 -17.29
C LEU A 251 -23.35 -3.59 -16.67
N LEU A 252 -23.02 -4.02 -15.46
CA LEU A 252 -21.80 -3.58 -14.79
C LEU A 252 -20.51 -4.11 -15.45
N PRO A 253 -20.39 -5.40 -15.79
CA PRO A 253 -19.24 -5.89 -16.58
C PRO A 253 -19.12 -5.16 -17.92
N THR A 254 -20.21 -4.92 -18.64
CA THR A 254 -20.22 -4.20 -19.91
C THR A 254 -19.71 -2.78 -19.73
N ALA A 255 -20.17 -2.05 -18.71
CA ALA A 255 -19.71 -0.70 -18.42
C ALA A 255 -18.19 -0.65 -18.13
N TYR A 256 -17.67 -1.56 -17.32
CA TYR A 256 -16.23 -1.64 -17.06
C TYR A 256 -15.41 -1.88 -18.34
N VAL A 257 -15.87 -2.79 -19.19
CA VAL A 257 -15.17 -3.11 -20.43
C VAL A 257 -15.21 -1.91 -21.40
N VAL A 258 -16.41 -1.27 -21.55
CA VAL A 258 -16.56 -0.08 -22.40
C VAL A 258 -15.64 1.04 -21.92
N TRP A 259 -15.62 1.33 -20.62
CA TRP A 259 -14.74 2.32 -20.04
C TRP A 259 -13.25 2.01 -20.33
N GLY A 260 -12.80 0.76 -20.08
CA GLY A 260 -11.42 0.36 -20.39
C GLY A 260 -11.04 0.46 -21.85
N LEU A 261 -11.92 0.01 -22.75
CA LEU A 261 -11.69 0.06 -24.18
C LEU A 261 -11.68 1.52 -24.71
N ALA A 262 -12.65 2.34 -24.31
CA ALA A 262 -12.76 3.73 -24.72
C ALA A 262 -11.57 4.57 -24.20
N ALA A 263 -11.27 4.49 -22.92
CA ALA A 263 -10.14 5.19 -22.30
C ALA A 263 -8.81 4.82 -22.97
N SER A 264 -8.65 3.55 -23.36
CA SER A 264 -7.45 3.09 -24.08
C SER A 264 -7.38 3.56 -25.54
N GLY A 265 -8.34 4.39 -26.01
CA GLY A 265 -8.35 4.97 -27.34
C GLY A 265 -8.89 4.05 -28.44
N LEU A 266 -9.67 3.01 -28.08
CA LEU A 266 -10.33 2.18 -29.08
C LEU A 266 -11.56 2.92 -29.63
N SER A 267 -11.70 2.92 -30.97
CA SER A 267 -12.94 3.29 -31.66
C SER A 267 -13.30 2.17 -32.64
N SER A 268 -14.45 1.54 -32.46
CA SER A 268 -14.87 0.39 -33.27
C SER A 268 -16.39 0.19 -33.20
N ASP A 269 -16.95 -0.55 -34.18
CA ASP A 269 -18.36 -0.95 -34.18
C ASP A 269 -18.72 -1.78 -32.94
N ALA A 270 -17.79 -2.57 -32.43
CA ALA A 270 -17.95 -3.33 -31.20
C ALA A 270 -18.23 -2.41 -30.00
N LEU A 271 -17.47 -1.31 -29.90
CA LEU A 271 -17.68 -0.33 -28.83
C LEU A 271 -19.03 0.40 -29.01
N ALA A 272 -19.40 0.75 -30.26
CA ALA A 272 -20.69 1.38 -30.56
C ALA A 272 -21.88 0.48 -30.15
N SER A 273 -21.79 -0.83 -30.43
CA SER A 273 -22.79 -1.81 -30.01
C SER A 273 -22.95 -1.89 -28.50
N ALA A 274 -21.83 -1.84 -27.77
CA ALA A 274 -21.83 -1.87 -26.32
C ALA A 274 -22.42 -0.59 -25.70
N VAL A 275 -22.06 0.58 -26.23
CA VAL A 275 -22.67 1.86 -25.82
C VAL A 275 -24.16 1.87 -26.04
N LYS A 276 -24.64 1.31 -27.18
CA LYS A 276 -26.05 1.13 -27.43
C LYS A 276 -26.69 0.22 -26.37
N TYR A 277 -26.09 -0.93 -26.06
CA TYR A 277 -26.56 -1.82 -25.00
C TYR A 277 -26.70 -1.08 -23.66
N ILE A 278 -25.71 -0.30 -23.27
CA ILE A 278 -25.75 0.52 -22.04
C ILE A 278 -26.91 1.51 -22.11
N GLY A 279 -27.08 2.22 -23.24
CA GLY A 279 -28.15 3.19 -23.44
C GLY A 279 -29.55 2.59 -23.31
N ASP A 280 -29.73 1.33 -23.76
CA ASP A 280 -30.99 0.62 -23.69
C ASP A 280 -31.29 0.05 -22.27
N HIS A 281 -30.27 -0.15 -21.41
CA HIS A 281 -30.39 -0.88 -20.14
C HIS A 281 -30.07 -0.08 -18.87
N TRP A 282 -29.48 1.12 -18.95
CA TRP A 282 -28.98 1.87 -17.77
C TRP A 282 -30.07 2.15 -16.73
N GLN A 283 -31.37 2.28 -17.16
CA GLN A 283 -32.47 2.54 -16.25
C GLN A 283 -32.88 1.31 -15.41
N SER A 284 -32.35 0.13 -15.72
CA SER A 284 -32.62 -1.10 -14.96
C SER A 284 -31.89 -1.15 -13.61
N THR A 285 -30.96 -0.25 -13.36
CA THR A 285 -30.21 -0.17 -12.10
C THR A 285 -30.49 1.12 -11.34
N HIS A 286 -30.52 1.02 -10.02
CA HIS A 286 -30.49 2.16 -9.08
C HIS A 286 -29.25 2.13 -8.15
N ASP A 287 -28.34 1.17 -8.38
CA ASP A 287 -27.10 1.08 -7.60
C ASP A 287 -26.17 2.23 -7.93
N PRO A 288 -25.81 3.10 -6.94
CA PRO A 288 -24.97 4.28 -7.19
C PRO A 288 -23.60 3.93 -7.77
N TYR A 289 -23.03 2.79 -7.38
CA TYR A 289 -21.74 2.34 -7.89
C TYR A 289 -21.81 2.00 -9.39
N THR A 290 -22.83 1.21 -9.78
CA THR A 290 -23.05 0.87 -11.19
C THR A 290 -23.30 2.12 -12.03
N LEU A 291 -24.12 3.06 -11.53
CA LEU A 291 -24.39 4.34 -12.20
C LEU A 291 -23.12 5.18 -12.38
N ALA A 292 -22.22 5.19 -11.39
CA ALA A 292 -20.95 5.90 -11.49
C ALA A 292 -20.02 5.27 -12.55
N ILE A 293 -19.97 3.95 -12.67
CA ILE A 293 -19.21 3.26 -13.71
C ILE A 293 -19.80 3.51 -15.09
N LEU A 294 -21.15 3.45 -15.22
CA LEU A 294 -21.86 3.78 -16.47
C LEU A 294 -21.59 5.22 -16.94
N ALA A 295 -21.45 6.16 -16.01
CA ALA A 295 -21.16 7.56 -16.35
C ALA A 295 -19.72 7.76 -16.89
N ASN A 296 -18.83 6.81 -16.68
CA ASN A 296 -17.46 6.81 -17.20
C ASN A 296 -17.34 5.98 -18.50
N ALA A 297 -18.32 5.14 -18.78
CA ALA A 297 -18.36 4.31 -19.99
C ALA A 297 -18.97 5.07 -21.17
#